data_56c7554a27fc1b7944f8fac73a01d2a1
#
_entry.id   56c7554a27fc1b7944f8fac73a01d2a1
#
_cell.length_a   1.000
_cell.length_b   1.000
_cell.length_c   1.000
_cell.angle_alpha   90.00
_cell.angle_beta   90.00
_cell.angle_gamma   90.00
#
_symmetry.space_group_name_H-M   'P 1'
#
loop_
_entity.id
_entity.type
_entity.pdbx_description
1 polymer ?
#
loop_
_entity_poly.entity_id
_entity_poly.type
_entity_poly.pdbx_seq_one_letter_code
_entity_poly.pdbx_strand_id
1 'polypeptide(L)'
;MKNKVRVRRARSTDAARIAELSGHLGYPTTAKQMKARLKDVIEDKEGACFVAESGEGGLIGWIHVSTTPLLEVERRAEVNGLVVDETARSRGAGAILLGAAEKWARGKRCKSMSVRSNVLRERAHGFYLRNGYEHYKTQKAFRKGL
;
A
#
# COMPACT_ATOMS: atom_id res chain seq x y z
N MET A 1 21.74 8.60 -9.29
CA MET A 1 22.10 8.47 -7.89
C MET A 1 21.66 7.15 -7.34
N LYS A 2 22.56 6.43 -6.71
CA LYS A 2 22.32 5.05 -6.21
C LYS A 2 21.17 4.91 -5.22
N ASN A 3 20.88 5.95 -4.44
CA ASN A 3 19.87 5.89 -3.39
C ASN A 3 18.52 6.50 -3.77
N LYS A 4 18.36 6.88 -5.03
CA LYS A 4 17.13 7.48 -5.50
C LYS A 4 16.05 6.41 -5.62
N VAL A 5 14.88 6.70 -5.05
CA VAL A 5 13.71 5.84 -5.14
C VAL A 5 12.76 6.39 -6.19
N ARG A 6 12.26 5.52 -7.07
CA ARG A 6 11.31 5.88 -8.11
C ARG A 6 10.02 5.10 -7.91
N VAL A 7 8.91 5.78 -8.09
CA VAL A 7 7.59 5.16 -7.99
C VAL A 7 6.97 5.03 -9.38
N ARG A 8 6.34 3.90 -9.63
CA ARG A 8 5.56 3.66 -10.84
C ARG A 8 4.38 2.75 -10.54
N ARG A 9 3.47 2.63 -11.48
CA ARG A 9 2.39 1.65 -11.41
C ARG A 9 2.98 0.23 -11.45
N ALA A 10 2.36 -0.67 -10.69
CA ALA A 10 2.72 -2.08 -10.73
C ALA A 10 2.34 -2.70 -12.08
N ARG A 11 3.13 -3.68 -12.51
CA ARG A 11 2.88 -4.51 -13.70
C ARG A 11 2.74 -5.96 -13.28
N SER A 12 2.13 -6.77 -14.12
CA SER A 12 1.97 -8.20 -13.83
C SER A 12 3.30 -8.90 -13.55
N THR A 13 4.39 -8.43 -14.17
CA THR A 13 5.74 -8.97 -13.98
C THR A 13 6.30 -8.69 -12.58
N ASP A 14 5.70 -7.79 -11.80
CA ASP A 14 6.14 -7.48 -10.44
C ASP A 14 5.60 -8.48 -9.40
N ALA A 15 4.70 -9.37 -9.80
CA ALA A 15 3.98 -10.24 -8.86
C ALA A 15 4.89 -11.08 -7.96
N ALA A 16 5.95 -11.65 -8.51
CA ALA A 16 6.87 -12.48 -7.73
C ALA A 16 7.56 -11.69 -6.61
N ARG A 17 8.05 -10.50 -6.92
CA ARG A 17 8.73 -9.66 -5.93
C ARG A 17 7.75 -9.10 -4.90
N ILE A 18 6.53 -8.72 -5.34
CA ILE A 18 5.47 -8.27 -4.41
C ILE A 18 5.13 -9.40 -3.44
N ALA A 19 5.00 -10.64 -3.93
CA ALA A 19 4.73 -11.79 -3.06
C ALA A 19 5.85 -12.01 -2.04
N GLU A 20 7.10 -11.90 -2.47
CA GLU A 20 8.26 -12.03 -1.60
C GLU A 20 8.26 -10.97 -0.49
N LEU A 21 8.03 -9.71 -0.85
CA LEU A 21 7.96 -8.62 0.12
C LEU A 21 6.81 -8.81 1.12
N SER A 22 5.67 -9.29 0.64
CA SER A 22 4.50 -9.56 1.50
C SER A 22 4.78 -10.68 2.49
N GLY A 23 5.54 -11.68 2.10
CA GLY A 23 5.94 -12.79 2.96
C GLY A 23 6.76 -12.35 4.17
N HIS A 24 7.58 -11.33 4.01
CA HIS A 24 8.39 -10.78 5.10
C HIS A 24 7.54 -10.16 6.22
N LEU A 25 6.28 -9.82 5.94
CA LEU A 25 5.35 -9.28 6.94
C LEU A 25 4.38 -10.31 7.50
N GLY A 26 4.59 -11.60 7.22
CA GLY A 26 3.74 -12.65 7.74
C GLY A 26 2.48 -12.93 6.91
N TYR A 27 2.45 -12.49 5.67
CA TYR A 27 1.37 -12.78 4.72
C TYR A 27 1.92 -13.61 3.56
N PRO A 28 2.29 -14.89 3.82
CA PRO A 28 2.88 -15.71 2.77
C PRO A 28 1.88 -15.93 1.63
N THR A 29 2.38 -15.74 0.42
CA THR A 29 1.60 -16.01 -0.79
C THR A 29 2.56 -16.43 -1.90
N THR A 30 2.07 -17.25 -2.82
CA THR A 30 2.89 -17.67 -3.96
C THR A 30 2.89 -16.59 -5.04
N ALA A 31 3.89 -16.62 -5.91
CA ALA A 31 3.94 -15.73 -7.06
C ALA A 31 2.70 -15.92 -7.95
N LYS A 32 2.24 -17.16 -8.11
CA LYS A 32 1.04 -17.48 -8.89
C LYS A 32 -0.21 -16.85 -8.30
N GLN A 33 -0.40 -16.99 -6.99
CA GLN A 33 -1.54 -16.37 -6.29
C GLN A 33 -1.48 -14.85 -6.39
N MET A 34 -0.30 -14.29 -6.19
CA MET A 34 -0.12 -12.83 -6.26
C MET A 34 -0.39 -12.31 -7.67
N LYS A 35 0.04 -13.04 -8.71
CA LYS A 35 -0.19 -12.64 -10.09
C LYS A 35 -1.69 -12.52 -10.39
N ALA A 36 -2.49 -13.49 -9.93
CA ALA A 36 -3.93 -13.47 -10.12
C ALA A 36 -4.58 -12.29 -9.39
N ARG A 37 -4.19 -12.05 -8.14
CA ARG A 37 -4.71 -10.93 -7.34
C ARG A 37 -4.30 -9.58 -7.91
N LEU A 38 -3.06 -9.46 -8.34
CA LEU A 38 -2.53 -8.23 -8.92
C LEU A 38 -3.23 -7.88 -10.22
N LYS A 39 -3.57 -8.88 -11.03
CA LYS A 39 -4.34 -8.66 -12.25
C LYS A 39 -5.67 -7.98 -11.94
N ASP A 40 -6.39 -8.48 -10.94
CA ASP A 40 -7.66 -7.90 -10.53
C ASP A 40 -7.51 -6.45 -10.08
N VAL A 41 -6.44 -6.16 -9.33
CA VAL A 41 -6.16 -4.81 -8.85
C VAL A 41 -5.81 -3.88 -10.03
N ILE A 42 -4.98 -4.33 -10.95
CA ILE A 42 -4.56 -3.53 -12.13
C ILE A 42 -5.77 -3.21 -13.01
N GLU A 43 -6.69 -4.14 -13.17
CA GLU A 43 -7.89 -3.97 -14.01
C GLU A 43 -8.99 -3.15 -13.33
N ASP A 44 -8.92 -2.98 -12.01
CA ASP A 44 -9.93 -2.25 -11.25
C ASP A 44 -9.70 -0.74 -11.36
N LYS A 45 -10.66 -0.03 -11.94
CA LYS A 45 -10.59 1.43 -12.09
C LYS A 45 -10.68 2.17 -10.77
N GLU A 46 -11.19 1.52 -9.73
CA GLU A 46 -11.34 2.10 -8.40
C GLU A 46 -10.19 1.71 -7.46
N GLY A 47 -9.13 1.17 -8.01
CA GLY A 47 -7.95 0.81 -7.25
C GLY A 47 -6.66 1.05 -8.03
N ALA A 48 -5.55 1.03 -7.33
CA ALA A 48 -4.24 1.16 -7.93
C ALA A 48 -3.19 0.50 -7.04
N CYS A 49 -2.17 -0.05 -7.67
CA CYS A 49 -0.99 -0.53 -6.99
C CYS A 49 0.23 0.18 -7.53
N PHE A 50 1.02 0.76 -6.65
CA PHE A 50 2.28 1.42 -7.00
C PHE A 50 3.43 0.63 -6.40
N VAL A 51 4.56 0.63 -7.07
CA VAL A 51 5.79 0.01 -6.59
C VAL A 51 6.90 1.04 -6.53
N ALA A 52 7.83 0.83 -5.61
CA ALA A 52 9.01 1.66 -5.46
C ALA A 52 10.22 0.87 -5.92
N GLU A 53 11.00 1.46 -6.82
CA GLU A 53 12.25 0.89 -7.31
C GLU A 53 13.42 1.65 -6.71
N SER A 54 14.46 0.92 -6.29
CA SER A 54 15.71 1.55 -5.91
C SER A 54 16.44 2.04 -7.17
N GLY A 55 17.38 2.96 -6.98
CA GLY A 55 18.22 3.42 -8.08
C GLY A 55 19.06 2.31 -8.74
N GLU A 56 19.16 1.18 -8.07
CA GLU A 56 19.89 -0.01 -8.55
C GLU A 56 18.98 -1.00 -9.30
N GLY A 57 17.69 -0.69 -9.42
CA GLY A 57 16.76 -1.44 -10.27
C GLY A 57 15.86 -2.46 -9.59
N GLY A 58 16.01 -2.71 -8.31
CA GLY A 58 15.16 -3.68 -7.59
C GLY A 58 13.93 -3.03 -6.96
N LEU A 59 12.84 -3.80 -6.84
CA LEU A 59 11.67 -3.34 -6.09
C LEU A 59 11.94 -3.41 -4.60
N ILE A 60 11.66 -2.32 -3.91
CA ILE A 60 11.88 -2.20 -2.46
C ILE A 60 10.59 -1.96 -1.68
N GLY A 61 9.47 -1.83 -2.36
CA GLY A 61 8.19 -1.67 -1.69
C GLY A 61 7.03 -1.58 -2.65
N TRP A 62 5.83 -1.67 -2.08
CA TRP A 62 4.57 -1.51 -2.84
C TRP A 62 3.48 -0.92 -1.95
N ILE A 63 2.48 -0.33 -2.58
CA ILE A 63 1.26 0.16 -1.91
C ILE A 63 0.05 -0.17 -2.77
N HIS A 64 -1.01 -0.64 -2.12
CA HIS A 64 -2.31 -0.86 -2.75
C HIS A 64 -3.31 0.11 -2.13
N VAL A 65 -3.97 0.88 -2.97
CA VAL A 65 -4.97 1.88 -2.57
C VAL A 65 -6.23 1.65 -3.38
N SER A 66 -7.39 1.88 -2.77
CA SER A 66 -8.67 1.80 -3.48
C SER A 66 -9.66 2.81 -2.93
N THR A 67 -10.66 3.15 -3.75
CA THR A 67 -11.80 3.94 -3.30
C THR A 67 -12.94 2.98 -2.98
N THR A 68 -13.74 3.34 -1.98
CA THR A 68 -14.91 2.56 -1.60
C THR A 68 -16.08 3.52 -1.40
N PRO A 69 -17.17 3.37 -2.15
CA PRO A 69 -18.36 4.18 -1.89
C PRO A 69 -18.97 3.74 -0.56
N LEU A 70 -19.23 4.72 0.31
CA LEU A 70 -19.82 4.48 1.63
C LEU A 70 -21.03 5.39 1.80
N LEU A 71 -22.05 4.87 2.48
CA LEU A 71 -23.28 5.63 2.68
C LEU A 71 -23.14 6.74 3.74
N GLU A 72 -22.19 6.54 4.68
CA GLU A 72 -22.08 7.39 5.88
C GLU A 72 -21.05 8.49 5.80
N VAL A 73 -20.15 8.43 4.83
CA VAL A 73 -19.05 9.38 4.73
C VAL A 73 -18.83 9.80 3.29
N GLU A 74 -18.12 10.91 3.11
CA GLU A 74 -17.72 11.37 1.79
C GLU A 74 -16.78 10.35 1.14
N ARG A 75 -16.67 10.45 -0.19
CA ARG A 75 -15.76 9.58 -0.96
C ARG A 75 -14.35 9.66 -0.39
N ARG A 76 -13.82 8.51 -0.03
CA ARG A 76 -12.47 8.40 0.51
C ARG A 76 -11.73 7.23 -0.13
N ALA A 77 -10.41 7.29 -0.06
CA ALA A 77 -9.56 6.18 -0.43
C ALA A 77 -9.03 5.48 0.81
N GLU A 78 -8.69 4.22 0.67
CA GLU A 78 -8.11 3.43 1.74
C GLU A 78 -6.82 2.77 1.27
N VAL A 79 -5.80 2.84 2.11
CA VAL A 79 -4.58 2.07 1.90
C VAL A 79 -4.86 0.65 2.38
N ASN A 80 -4.87 -0.29 1.46
CA ASN A 80 -5.16 -1.70 1.75
C ASN A 80 -3.91 -2.49 2.13
N GLY A 81 -2.75 -2.00 1.73
CA GLY A 81 -1.47 -2.58 2.09
C GLY A 81 -0.33 -1.66 1.73
N LEU A 82 0.69 -1.63 2.57
CA LEU A 82 1.91 -0.88 2.34
C LEU A 82 3.06 -1.67 2.92
N VAL A 83 3.99 -2.06 2.07
CA VAL A 83 5.12 -2.89 2.45
C VAL A 83 6.40 -2.26 1.91
N VAL A 84 7.40 -2.13 2.76
CA VAL A 84 8.74 -1.67 2.37
C VAL A 84 9.76 -2.66 2.91
N ASP A 85 10.72 -3.02 2.07
CA ASP A 85 11.81 -3.90 2.45
C ASP A 85 12.55 -3.29 3.64
N GLU A 86 12.80 -4.09 4.68
CA GLU A 86 13.46 -3.62 5.90
C GLU A 86 14.82 -2.98 5.62
N THR A 87 15.56 -3.52 4.66
CA THR A 87 16.88 -3.01 4.30
C THR A 87 16.83 -1.64 3.62
N ALA A 88 15.65 -1.24 3.15
CA ALA A 88 15.45 0.00 2.40
C ALA A 88 14.60 1.04 3.15
N ARG A 89 14.21 0.77 4.39
CA ARG A 89 13.28 1.64 5.15
C ARG A 89 13.81 3.06 5.37
N SER A 90 15.13 3.22 5.48
CA SER A 90 15.75 4.53 5.69
C SER A 90 15.77 5.41 4.43
N ARG A 91 15.35 4.89 3.28
CA ARG A 91 15.39 5.62 2.00
C ARG A 91 14.14 6.44 1.71
N GLY A 92 13.17 6.44 2.63
CA GLY A 92 11.94 7.21 2.45
C GLY A 92 10.94 6.59 1.48
N ALA A 93 11.12 5.31 1.11
CA ALA A 93 10.25 4.64 0.14
C ALA A 93 8.78 4.62 0.58
N GLY A 94 8.53 4.41 1.88
CA GLY A 94 7.17 4.39 2.42
C GLY A 94 6.44 5.70 2.20
N ALA A 95 7.10 6.81 2.50
CA ALA A 95 6.52 8.14 2.33
C ALA A 95 6.28 8.46 0.85
N ILE A 96 7.19 8.04 -0.03
CA ILE A 96 7.06 8.25 -1.48
C ILE A 96 5.87 7.43 -2.02
N LEU A 97 5.72 6.18 -1.59
CA LEU A 97 4.59 5.34 -1.98
C LEU A 97 3.27 5.92 -1.47
N LEU A 98 3.25 6.36 -0.23
CA LEU A 98 2.05 6.97 0.36
C LEU A 98 1.66 8.24 -0.39
N GLY A 99 2.64 9.07 -0.75
CA GLY A 99 2.42 10.27 -1.56
C GLY A 99 1.82 9.98 -2.93
N ALA A 100 2.29 8.90 -3.59
CA ALA A 100 1.73 8.47 -4.87
C ALA A 100 0.26 8.04 -4.74
N ALA A 101 -0.05 7.30 -3.67
CA ALA A 101 -1.43 6.88 -3.39
C ALA A 101 -2.34 8.07 -3.11
N GLU A 102 -1.85 9.06 -2.35
CA GLU A 102 -2.59 10.28 -2.06
C GLU A 102 -2.87 11.09 -3.31
N LYS A 103 -1.90 11.22 -4.19
CA LYS A 103 -2.07 11.90 -5.47
C LYS A 103 -3.14 11.20 -6.32
N TRP A 104 -3.08 9.86 -6.38
CA TRP A 104 -4.08 9.07 -7.08
C TRP A 104 -5.48 9.32 -6.50
N ALA A 105 -5.59 9.30 -5.18
CA ALA A 105 -6.87 9.54 -4.49
C ALA A 105 -7.45 10.91 -4.79
N ARG A 106 -6.61 11.95 -4.82
CA ARG A 106 -7.05 13.30 -5.21
C ARG A 106 -7.57 13.31 -6.64
N GLY A 107 -6.92 12.59 -7.54
CA GLY A 107 -7.38 12.43 -8.92
C GLY A 107 -8.73 11.75 -9.02
N LYS A 108 -9.07 10.90 -8.05
CA LYS A 108 -10.37 10.22 -7.95
C LYS A 108 -11.40 11.04 -7.14
N ARG A 109 -11.06 12.27 -6.80
CA ARG A 109 -11.93 13.21 -6.03
C ARG A 109 -12.25 12.72 -4.63
N CYS A 110 -11.34 11.95 -4.02
CA CYS A 110 -11.48 11.56 -2.64
C CYS A 110 -11.21 12.75 -1.71
N LYS A 111 -11.95 12.82 -0.61
CA LYS A 111 -11.80 13.90 0.38
C LYS A 111 -10.86 13.55 1.50
N SER A 112 -10.57 12.26 1.68
CA SER A 112 -9.67 11.79 2.72
C SER A 112 -9.03 10.46 2.34
N MET A 113 -7.97 10.12 3.07
CA MET A 113 -7.31 8.82 3.03
C MET A 113 -7.45 8.17 4.37
N SER A 114 -7.73 6.88 4.40
CA SER A 114 -7.71 6.10 5.63
C SER A 114 -6.77 4.92 5.49
N VAL A 115 -6.30 4.42 6.61
CA VAL A 115 -5.51 3.20 6.68
C VAL A 115 -5.84 2.51 7.99
N ARG A 116 -5.90 1.18 7.96
CA ARG A 116 -6.05 0.36 9.16
C ARG A 116 -4.72 -0.29 9.48
N SER A 117 -4.32 -0.22 10.73
CA SER A 117 -3.10 -0.83 11.22
C SER A 117 -3.40 -1.59 12.49
N ASN A 118 -2.80 -2.77 12.65
CA ASN A 118 -2.95 -3.56 13.86
C ASN A 118 -2.41 -2.75 15.05
N VAL A 119 -3.12 -2.78 16.19
CA VAL A 119 -2.74 -2.01 17.38
C VAL A 119 -1.35 -2.36 17.91
N LEU A 120 -0.84 -3.55 17.60
CA LEU A 120 0.50 -4.00 18.02
C LEU A 120 1.63 -3.46 17.13
N ARG A 121 1.31 -2.83 15.99
CA ARG A 121 2.31 -2.35 15.05
C ARG A 121 2.69 -0.89 15.31
N GLU A 122 3.32 -0.63 16.43
CA GLU A 122 3.68 0.72 16.88
C GLU A 122 4.54 1.50 15.88
N ARG A 123 5.47 0.81 15.22
CA ARG A 123 6.32 1.46 14.21
C ARG A 123 5.50 2.00 13.04
N ALA A 124 4.52 1.24 12.58
CA ALA A 124 3.63 1.68 11.51
C ALA A 124 2.79 2.88 11.97
N HIS A 125 2.33 2.88 13.21
CA HIS A 125 1.59 4.01 13.78
C HIS A 125 2.42 5.29 13.74
N GLY A 126 3.68 5.22 14.17
CA GLY A 126 4.59 6.37 14.13
C GLY A 126 4.80 6.87 12.70
N PHE A 127 4.93 5.96 11.75
CA PHE A 127 5.06 6.31 10.33
C PHE A 127 3.85 7.11 9.84
N TYR A 128 2.63 6.62 10.10
CA TYR A 128 1.43 7.32 9.64
C TYR A 128 1.27 8.69 10.30
N LEU A 129 1.54 8.78 11.61
CA LEU A 129 1.47 10.05 12.32
C LEU A 129 2.46 11.07 11.74
N ARG A 130 3.69 10.64 11.44
CA ARG A 130 4.70 11.54 10.84
C ARG A 130 4.32 12.00 9.43
N ASN A 131 3.46 11.26 8.75
CA ASN A 131 3.00 11.59 7.40
C ASN A 131 1.64 12.30 7.38
N GLY A 132 1.21 12.83 8.52
CA GLY A 132 0.03 13.68 8.60
C GLY A 132 -1.29 12.95 8.85
N TYR A 133 -1.23 11.67 9.16
CA TYR A 133 -2.43 10.90 9.50
C TYR A 133 -2.73 11.03 10.99
N GLU A 134 -4.01 11.06 11.33
CA GLU A 134 -4.47 11.14 12.71
C GLU A 134 -5.08 9.80 13.13
N HIS A 135 -4.79 9.38 14.35
CA HIS A 135 -5.48 8.22 14.94
C HIS A 135 -6.88 8.70 15.36
N TYR A 136 -7.91 8.30 14.63
CA TYR A 136 -9.26 8.77 14.90
C TYR A 136 -10.15 7.70 15.56
N LYS A 137 -9.81 6.43 15.46
CA LYS A 137 -10.55 5.37 16.17
C LYS A 137 -9.77 4.05 16.20
N THR A 138 -10.15 3.20 17.14
CA THR A 138 -9.70 1.82 17.25
C THR A 138 -10.92 0.92 17.09
N GLN A 139 -10.82 -0.10 16.26
CA GLN A 139 -11.94 -0.99 15.94
C GLN A 139 -11.58 -2.44 16.14
N LYS A 140 -12.61 -3.26 16.35
CA LYS A 140 -12.50 -4.71 16.29
C LYS A 140 -12.96 -5.17 14.91
N ALA A 141 -12.25 -6.11 14.31
CA ALA A 141 -12.61 -6.69 13.03
C ALA A 141 -13.16 -8.10 13.24
N PHE A 142 -14.25 -8.43 12.56
CA PHE A 142 -14.89 -9.74 12.65
C PHE A 142 -14.94 -10.37 11.27
N ARG A 143 -14.85 -11.69 11.22
CA ARG A 143 -14.84 -12.44 9.96
C ARG A 143 -15.65 -13.71 10.08
N LYS A 144 -16.29 -14.10 8.98
CA LYS A 144 -17.00 -15.37 8.87
C LYS A 144 -16.69 -15.97 7.49
N GLY A 145 -16.30 -17.23 7.46
CA GLY A 145 -16.16 -17.95 6.19
C GLY A 145 -17.54 -18.24 5.59
N LEU A 146 -17.61 -18.23 4.29
CA LEU A 146 -18.87 -18.48 3.58
C LEU A 146 -18.78 -19.74 2.73
#